data_b13e978635d984d2ee7c9a2a805caf3c
#
_entry.id   b13e978635d984d2ee7c9a2a805caf3c
#
_cell.length_a   1.000
_cell.length_b   1.000
_cell.length_c   1.000
_cell.angle_alpha   90.00
_cell.angle_beta   90.00
_cell.angle_gamma   90.00
#
_symmetry.space_group_name_H-M   'P 1'
#
loop_
_entity.id
_entity.type
_entity.pdbx_description
1 polymer ?
#
loop_
_entity_poly.entity_id
_entity_poly.type
_entity_poly.pdbx_seq_one_letter_code
_entity_poly.pdbx_strand_id
1 'polypeptide(L)'
;MRQLNLARRRKLRGIPRRLRSLDRWADRFATLALPSPEDCGDRGFWNWKLPVISSLANHPSHRLQAHCLQALIQTAANLATQAQSADADRHVACLIEWPCLFHSEVTLFYSRDYYRSFYGDRHALAPRSLAKDYGLQLPSGWVERGFDVTQPEQRGPIEWWLIGQPLES
;
A
#
# COMPACT_ATOMS: atom_id res chain seq x y z
N MET A 1 -6.31 -8.76 44.00
CA MET A 1 -5.47 -8.38 42.87
C MET A 1 -5.32 -9.58 41.92
N ARG A 2 -6.07 -9.65 40.83
CA ARG A 2 -5.92 -10.71 39.81
C ARG A 2 -4.91 -10.23 38.78
N GLN A 3 -3.76 -10.89 38.69
CA GLN A 3 -2.76 -10.70 37.65
C GLN A 3 -3.43 -11.01 36.30
N LEU A 4 -3.48 -10.02 35.43
CA LEU A 4 -3.82 -10.18 34.02
C LEU A 4 -2.77 -11.10 33.39
N ASN A 5 -3.14 -12.34 33.11
CA ASN A 5 -2.36 -13.26 32.30
C ASN A 5 -2.12 -12.62 30.93
N LEU A 6 -0.93 -12.08 30.73
CA LEU A 6 -0.41 -11.67 29.44
C LEU A 6 -0.54 -12.87 28.50
N ALA A 7 -1.51 -12.79 27.60
CA ALA A 7 -1.75 -13.81 26.59
C ALA A 7 -0.40 -14.20 25.95
N ARG A 8 -0.01 -15.47 26.10
CA ARG A 8 1.19 -16.04 25.47
C ARG A 8 1.17 -15.64 24.00
N ARG A 9 2.11 -14.77 23.59
CA ARG A 9 2.31 -14.38 22.20
C ARG A 9 2.45 -15.67 21.37
N ARG A 10 1.38 -16.02 20.64
CA ARG A 10 1.43 -17.16 19.72
C ARG A 10 2.52 -16.86 18.70
N LYS A 11 3.63 -17.58 18.77
CA LYS A 11 4.67 -17.52 17.74
C LYS A 11 4.01 -17.95 16.43
N LEU A 12 3.88 -17.04 15.47
CA LEU A 12 3.39 -17.38 14.15
C LEU A 12 4.40 -18.32 13.48
N ARG A 13 4.02 -19.60 13.34
CA ARG A 13 4.86 -20.57 12.64
C ARG A 13 4.96 -20.18 11.17
N GLY A 14 6.14 -20.31 10.58
CA GLY A 14 6.35 -20.08 9.15
C GLY A 14 6.47 -18.61 8.73
N ILE A 15 6.70 -17.64 9.65
CA ILE A 15 6.96 -16.24 9.30
C ILE A 15 8.00 -16.12 8.17
N PRO A 16 9.19 -16.71 8.23
CA PRO A 16 10.18 -16.57 7.17
C PRO A 16 9.68 -17.04 5.80
N ARG A 17 8.87 -18.10 5.76
CA ARG A 17 8.27 -18.59 4.52
C ARG A 17 7.26 -17.58 3.95
N ARG A 18 6.48 -16.94 4.83
CA ARG A 18 5.48 -15.95 4.42
C ARG A 18 6.12 -14.68 3.92
N LEU A 19 7.18 -14.19 4.58
CA LEU A 19 7.95 -13.05 4.14
C LEU A 19 8.58 -13.30 2.77
N ARG A 20 9.22 -14.47 2.56
CA ARG A 20 9.72 -14.84 1.22
C ARG A 20 8.63 -14.98 0.16
N SER A 21 7.41 -15.36 0.56
CA SER A 21 6.27 -15.37 -0.37
C SER A 21 5.83 -13.97 -0.75
N LEU A 22 5.90 -13.03 0.19
CA LEU A 22 5.61 -11.63 -0.04
C LEU A 22 6.66 -10.97 -0.94
N ASP A 23 7.94 -11.24 -0.70
CA ASP A 23 9.04 -10.76 -1.55
C ASP A 23 8.84 -11.25 -3.00
N ARG A 24 8.58 -12.56 -3.20
CA ARG A 24 8.29 -13.11 -4.53
C ARG A 24 7.03 -12.53 -5.16
N TRP A 25 6.04 -12.13 -4.36
CA TRP A 25 4.87 -11.43 -4.87
C TRP A 25 5.26 -10.05 -5.40
N ALA A 26 6.05 -9.29 -4.67
CA ALA A 26 6.54 -7.98 -5.12
C ALA A 26 7.42 -8.09 -6.36
N ASP A 27 8.34 -9.06 -6.42
CA ASP A 27 9.25 -9.27 -7.53
C ASP A 27 8.53 -9.59 -8.85
N ARG A 28 7.36 -10.25 -8.79
CA ARG A 28 6.58 -10.55 -10.00
C ARG A 28 6.16 -9.30 -10.77
N PHE A 29 6.01 -8.19 -10.08
CA PHE A 29 5.60 -6.92 -10.71
C PHE A 29 6.71 -6.26 -11.52
N ALA A 30 7.93 -6.76 -11.47
CA ALA A 30 9.00 -6.32 -12.36
C ALA A 30 8.80 -6.79 -13.82
N THR A 31 8.04 -7.86 -14.03
CA THR A 31 7.82 -8.49 -15.35
C THR A 31 6.37 -8.87 -15.63
N LEU A 32 5.43 -8.40 -14.80
CA LEU A 32 4.02 -8.71 -14.96
C LEU A 32 3.49 -8.07 -16.24
N ALA A 33 2.80 -8.85 -17.08
CA ALA A 33 2.02 -8.28 -18.16
C ALA A 33 0.90 -7.40 -17.58
N LEU A 34 0.86 -6.12 -17.97
CA LEU A 34 -0.16 -5.20 -17.50
C LEU A 34 -1.51 -5.58 -18.11
N PRO A 35 -2.60 -5.53 -17.33
CA PRO A 35 -3.95 -5.64 -17.87
C PRO A 35 -4.17 -4.57 -18.96
N SER A 36 -5.02 -4.87 -19.94
CA SER A 36 -5.41 -3.85 -20.90
C SER A 36 -6.45 -2.90 -20.29
N PRO A 37 -6.61 -1.67 -20.83
CA PRO A 37 -7.69 -0.79 -20.40
C PRO A 37 -9.08 -1.44 -20.51
N GLU A 38 -9.27 -2.29 -21.52
CA GLU A 38 -10.52 -3.03 -21.78
C GLU A 38 -10.83 -4.04 -20.66
N ASP A 39 -9.80 -4.64 -20.04
CA ASP A 39 -9.97 -5.55 -18.91
C ASP A 39 -10.52 -4.84 -17.66
N CYS A 40 -10.40 -3.52 -17.60
CA CYS A 40 -10.85 -2.71 -16.48
C CYS A 40 -12.31 -2.26 -16.60
N GLY A 41 -12.90 -2.37 -17.79
CA GLY A 41 -14.22 -1.81 -18.10
C GLY A 41 -14.26 -0.31 -17.76
N ASP A 42 -15.40 0.17 -17.29
CA ASP A 42 -15.63 1.59 -17.00
C ASP A 42 -14.86 2.12 -15.76
N ARG A 43 -14.13 1.26 -15.06
CA ARG A 43 -13.42 1.67 -13.83
C ARG A 43 -12.21 2.55 -14.09
N GLY A 44 -11.53 2.36 -15.22
CA GLY A 44 -10.31 3.10 -15.57
C GLY A 44 -9.09 2.81 -14.69
N PHE A 45 -9.16 1.78 -13.83
CA PHE A 45 -8.06 1.34 -12.99
C PHE A 45 -8.09 -0.17 -12.72
N TRP A 46 -6.93 -0.70 -12.34
CA TRP A 46 -6.75 -2.07 -11.86
C TRP A 46 -5.99 -2.06 -10.55
N ASN A 47 -6.37 -2.92 -9.59
CA ASN A 47 -5.70 -2.98 -8.30
C ASN A 47 -5.28 -4.40 -7.91
N TRP A 48 -4.20 -4.48 -7.14
CA TRP A 48 -3.70 -5.71 -6.54
C TRP A 48 -3.58 -5.51 -5.02
N LYS A 49 -4.27 -6.33 -4.27
CA LYS A 49 -4.23 -6.30 -2.82
C LYS A 49 -2.95 -6.95 -2.28
N LEU A 50 -2.43 -6.40 -1.20
CA LEU A 50 -1.31 -7.00 -0.48
C LEU A 50 -1.71 -8.40 0.02
N PRO A 51 -0.98 -9.47 -0.36
CA PRO A 51 -1.34 -10.85 -0.01
C PRO A 51 -0.90 -11.18 1.42
N VAL A 52 -1.42 -10.49 2.40
CA VAL A 52 -1.16 -10.75 3.82
C VAL A 52 -2.38 -11.35 4.47
N ILE A 53 -2.13 -12.31 5.36
CA ILE A 53 -3.18 -12.82 6.24
C ILE A 53 -3.36 -11.85 7.41
N SER A 54 -4.56 -11.76 7.94
CA SER A 54 -4.90 -10.87 9.06
C SER A 54 -3.96 -11.01 10.26
N SER A 55 -3.50 -12.23 10.56
CA SER A 55 -2.55 -12.48 11.65
C SER A 55 -1.15 -11.89 11.42
N LEU A 56 -0.73 -11.68 10.17
CA LEU A 56 0.52 -11.01 9.83
C LEU A 56 0.34 -9.50 9.78
N ALA A 57 -0.74 -9.04 9.16
CA ALA A 57 -1.10 -7.63 9.06
C ALA A 57 -1.27 -6.96 10.43
N ASN A 58 -1.89 -7.67 11.38
CA ASN A 58 -2.14 -7.19 12.74
C ASN A 58 -1.06 -7.64 13.76
N HIS A 59 0.07 -8.15 13.28
CA HIS A 59 1.13 -8.58 14.17
C HIS A 59 1.79 -7.36 14.84
N PRO A 60 2.00 -7.38 16.18
CA PRO A 60 2.56 -6.23 16.90
C PRO A 60 4.04 -5.99 16.62
N SER A 61 4.70 -6.83 15.84
CA SER A 61 6.11 -6.66 15.48
C SER A 61 6.26 -5.58 14.42
N HIS A 62 6.86 -4.47 14.81
CA HIS A 62 7.23 -3.37 13.94
C HIS A 62 8.03 -3.84 12.70
N ARG A 63 8.96 -4.78 12.88
CA ARG A 63 9.77 -5.34 11.80
C ARG A 63 8.92 -6.06 10.74
N LEU A 64 7.88 -6.79 11.16
CA LEU A 64 7.00 -7.50 10.23
C LEU A 64 6.11 -6.53 9.45
N GLN A 65 5.60 -5.52 10.12
CA GLN A 65 4.83 -4.45 9.47
C GLN A 65 5.70 -3.68 8.47
N ALA A 66 6.91 -3.29 8.86
CA ALA A 66 7.88 -2.63 7.97
C ALA A 66 8.16 -3.47 6.72
N HIS A 67 8.34 -4.78 6.86
CA HIS A 67 8.57 -5.68 5.72
C HIS A 67 7.35 -5.72 4.77
N CYS A 68 6.14 -5.81 5.32
CA CYS A 68 4.90 -5.78 4.50
C CYS A 68 4.76 -4.45 3.76
N LEU A 69 5.00 -3.33 4.43
CA LEU A 69 4.94 -2.00 3.84
C LEU A 69 6.00 -1.84 2.73
N GLN A 70 7.24 -2.28 2.98
CA GLN A 70 8.30 -2.20 1.98
C GLN A 70 8.01 -3.05 0.74
N ALA A 71 7.46 -4.26 0.91
CA ALA A 71 7.06 -5.10 -0.20
C ALA A 71 5.95 -4.45 -1.04
N LEU A 72 4.99 -3.77 -0.41
CA LEU A 72 3.94 -3.04 -1.11
C LEU A 72 4.51 -1.87 -1.92
N ILE A 73 5.42 -1.09 -1.32
CA ILE A 73 6.12 0.02 -1.99
C ILE A 73 6.94 -0.51 -3.17
N GLN A 74 7.66 -1.61 -3.00
CA GLN A 74 8.45 -2.21 -4.07
C GLN A 74 7.56 -2.69 -5.23
N THR A 75 6.43 -3.29 -4.93
CA THR A 75 5.42 -3.66 -5.93
C THR A 75 4.96 -2.44 -6.74
N ALA A 76 4.63 -1.35 -6.05
CA ALA A 76 4.20 -0.11 -6.68
C ALA A 76 5.30 0.49 -7.55
N ALA A 77 6.56 0.49 -7.10
CA ALA A 77 7.70 0.98 -7.85
C ALA A 77 7.95 0.16 -9.14
N ASN A 78 7.92 -1.17 -9.02
CA ASN A 78 8.07 -2.07 -10.16
C ASN A 78 6.96 -1.86 -11.20
N LEU A 79 5.72 -1.74 -10.72
CA LEU A 79 4.57 -1.51 -11.58
C LEU A 79 4.63 -0.13 -12.27
N ALA A 80 5.05 0.91 -11.54
CA ALA A 80 5.18 2.27 -12.09
C ALA A 80 6.21 2.32 -13.22
N THR A 81 7.34 1.64 -13.07
CA THR A 81 8.36 1.55 -14.11
C THR A 81 7.81 0.94 -15.41
N GLN A 82 7.03 -0.13 -15.29
CA GLN A 82 6.41 -0.75 -16.46
C GLN A 82 5.28 0.09 -17.05
N ALA A 83 4.44 0.66 -16.21
CA ALA A 83 3.33 1.49 -16.63
C ALA A 83 3.79 2.70 -17.44
N GLN A 84 4.80 3.41 -16.96
CA GLN A 84 5.41 4.57 -17.63
C GLN A 84 6.09 4.20 -18.95
N SER A 85 6.73 3.02 -19.01
CA SER A 85 7.34 2.54 -20.24
C SER A 85 6.30 2.18 -21.32
N ALA A 86 5.10 1.82 -20.90
CA ALA A 86 4.01 1.48 -21.81
C ALA A 86 3.22 2.72 -22.25
N ASP A 87 2.97 3.66 -21.35
CA ASP A 87 2.22 4.88 -21.61
C ASP A 87 2.50 5.92 -20.52
N ALA A 88 2.92 7.12 -20.89
CA ALA A 88 3.22 8.21 -19.97
C ALA A 88 2.00 8.71 -19.17
N ASP A 89 0.78 8.48 -19.68
CA ASP A 89 -0.46 8.88 -18.99
C ASP A 89 -0.91 7.89 -17.90
N ARG A 90 -0.23 6.77 -17.78
CA ARG A 90 -0.49 5.77 -16.74
C ARG A 90 0.15 6.17 -15.42
N HIS A 91 -0.62 6.06 -14.35
CA HIS A 91 -0.19 6.40 -13.00
C HIS A 91 -0.35 5.21 -12.06
N VAL A 92 0.54 5.12 -11.08
CA VAL A 92 0.48 4.09 -10.04
C VAL A 92 0.42 4.74 -8.68
N ALA A 93 -0.48 4.24 -7.85
CA ALA A 93 -0.59 4.63 -6.45
C ALA A 93 -0.51 3.42 -5.54
N CYS A 94 -0.02 3.64 -4.34
CA CYS A 94 0.00 2.65 -3.28
C CYS A 94 -0.91 3.12 -2.15
N LEU A 95 -1.99 2.41 -1.93
CA LEU A 95 -2.88 2.68 -0.81
C LEU A 95 -2.46 1.80 0.37
N ILE A 96 -2.22 2.43 1.50
CA ILE A 96 -1.84 1.76 2.73
C ILE A 96 -2.90 2.01 3.79
N GLU A 97 -3.57 0.95 4.21
CA GLU A 97 -4.45 0.97 5.36
C GLU A 97 -3.62 0.65 6.61
N TRP A 98 -3.49 1.63 7.50
CA TRP A 98 -2.71 1.47 8.71
C TRP A 98 -3.56 1.78 9.95
N PRO A 99 -3.45 1.03 11.05
CA PRO A 99 -2.46 -0.02 11.31
C PRO A 99 -2.81 -1.41 10.77
N CYS A 100 -3.97 -1.59 10.16
CA CYS A 100 -4.42 -2.87 9.63
C CYS A 100 -4.15 -2.95 8.13
N LEU A 101 -3.08 -3.61 7.71
CA LEU A 101 -2.64 -3.67 6.31
C LEU A 101 -3.54 -4.53 5.40
N PHE A 102 -4.67 -5.02 5.90
CA PHE A 102 -5.50 -6.02 5.22
C PHE A 102 -6.09 -5.56 3.88
N HIS A 103 -6.38 -4.27 3.75
CA HIS A 103 -6.92 -3.67 2.53
C HIS A 103 -5.89 -2.86 1.75
N SER A 104 -4.61 -2.92 2.17
CA SER A 104 -3.55 -2.21 1.44
C SER A 104 -3.38 -2.78 0.04
N GLU A 105 -3.23 -1.90 -0.94
CA GLU A 105 -3.20 -2.28 -2.36
C GLU A 105 -2.34 -1.36 -3.21
N VAL A 106 -1.95 -1.86 -4.38
CA VAL A 106 -1.33 -1.08 -5.45
C VAL A 106 -2.32 -0.95 -6.58
N THR A 107 -2.51 0.27 -7.07
CA THR A 107 -3.48 0.61 -8.10
C THR A 107 -2.79 1.20 -9.31
N LEU A 108 -3.06 0.63 -10.49
CA LEU A 108 -2.69 1.16 -11.79
C LEU A 108 -3.88 1.94 -12.37
N PHE A 109 -3.69 3.21 -12.67
CA PHE A 109 -4.64 4.07 -13.38
C PHE A 109 -4.22 4.20 -14.84
N TYR A 110 -5.18 4.06 -15.74
CA TYR A 110 -4.94 4.11 -17.17
C TYR A 110 -4.95 5.52 -17.75
N SER A 111 -5.36 6.51 -16.98
CA SER A 111 -5.24 7.91 -17.34
C SER A 111 -5.02 8.79 -16.12
N ARG A 112 -4.40 9.95 -16.37
CA ARG A 112 -4.20 10.99 -15.36
C ARG A 112 -5.52 11.52 -14.80
N ASP A 113 -6.56 11.57 -15.63
CA ASP A 113 -7.88 12.05 -15.22
C ASP A 113 -8.55 11.10 -14.23
N TYR A 114 -8.46 9.79 -14.45
CA TYR A 114 -8.90 8.80 -13.47
C TYR A 114 -8.14 8.92 -12.15
N TYR A 115 -6.83 9.08 -12.23
CA TYR A 115 -6.01 9.27 -11.04
C TYR A 115 -6.43 10.53 -10.27
N ARG A 116 -6.61 11.67 -10.98
CA ARG A 116 -7.06 12.94 -10.39
C ARG A 116 -8.47 12.83 -9.81
N SER A 117 -9.40 12.22 -10.48
CA SER A 117 -10.77 12.06 -9.99
C SER A 117 -10.84 11.23 -8.72
N PHE A 118 -9.95 10.24 -8.59
CA PHE A 118 -9.90 9.38 -7.41
C PHE A 118 -9.22 10.07 -6.21
N TYR A 119 -8.18 10.87 -6.47
CA TYR A 119 -7.35 11.47 -5.42
C TYR A 119 -7.39 13.01 -5.39
N GLY A 120 -8.03 13.67 -6.38
CA GLY A 120 -7.89 15.10 -6.69
C GLY A 120 -7.98 16.03 -5.49
N ASP A 121 -9.06 16.00 -4.72
CA ASP A 121 -9.27 16.89 -3.58
C ASP A 121 -8.77 16.33 -2.24
N ARG A 122 -8.19 15.13 -2.25
CA ARG A 122 -7.80 14.40 -1.04
C ARG A 122 -6.30 14.42 -0.78
N HIS A 123 -5.59 15.36 -1.38
CA HIS A 123 -4.13 15.49 -1.26
C HIS A 123 -3.70 16.25 0.01
N ALA A 124 -4.24 15.91 1.15
CA ALA A 124 -3.68 16.40 2.39
C ALA A 124 -2.29 15.78 2.62
N LEU A 125 -1.39 16.54 3.25
CA LEU A 125 -0.15 15.98 3.76
C LEU A 125 -0.50 14.89 4.77
N ALA A 126 0.20 13.78 4.71
CA ALA A 126 0.05 12.73 5.70
C ALA A 126 0.28 13.29 7.11
N PRO A 127 -0.59 13.01 8.09
CA PRO A 127 -0.45 13.55 9.46
C PRO A 127 0.82 13.05 10.14
N ARG A 128 1.38 11.95 9.65
CA ARG A 128 2.67 11.38 10.06
C ARG A 128 3.30 10.64 8.89
N SER A 129 4.61 10.46 8.91
CA SER A 129 5.34 9.72 7.89
C SER A 129 5.51 8.26 8.29
N LEU A 130 4.86 7.35 7.58
CA LEU A 130 5.10 5.91 7.74
C LEU A 130 6.52 5.53 7.27
N ALA A 131 7.01 6.17 6.22
CA ALA A 131 8.37 5.95 5.75
C ALA A 131 9.40 6.23 6.84
N LYS A 132 9.25 7.35 7.56
CA LYS A 132 10.12 7.69 8.69
C LYS A 132 9.92 6.72 9.87
N ASP A 133 8.68 6.44 10.23
CA ASP A 133 8.35 5.62 11.40
C ASP A 133 8.83 4.17 11.25
N TYR A 134 8.78 3.63 10.04
CA TYR A 134 9.14 2.24 9.74
C TYR A 134 10.47 2.10 9.00
N GLY A 135 11.20 3.20 8.73
CA GLY A 135 12.46 3.16 8.00
C GLY A 135 12.32 2.66 6.56
N LEU A 136 11.23 3.06 5.88
CA LEU A 136 10.93 2.59 4.53
C LEU A 136 11.69 3.41 3.49
N GLN A 137 12.04 2.75 2.39
CA GLN A 137 12.64 3.40 1.23
C GLN A 137 11.57 3.70 0.19
N LEU A 138 11.34 4.98 -0.06
CA LEU A 138 10.41 5.41 -1.10
C LEU A 138 11.14 5.53 -2.45
N PRO A 139 10.47 5.23 -3.57
CA PRO A 139 11.00 5.55 -4.90
C PRO A 139 11.23 7.06 -5.04
N SER A 140 12.18 7.44 -5.89
CA SER A 140 12.46 8.84 -6.15
C SER A 140 11.23 9.58 -6.67
N GLY A 141 10.94 10.76 -6.13
CA GLY A 141 9.78 11.57 -6.49
C GLY A 141 8.44 11.13 -5.90
N TRP A 142 8.41 10.04 -5.13
CA TRP A 142 7.20 9.63 -4.44
C TRP A 142 7.05 10.35 -3.11
N VAL A 143 5.81 10.69 -2.77
CA VAL A 143 5.47 11.40 -1.54
C VAL A 143 4.35 10.71 -0.79
N GLU A 144 4.38 10.80 0.53
CA GLU A 144 3.30 10.33 1.38
C GLU A 144 2.17 11.35 1.40
N ARG A 145 0.97 10.88 1.15
CA ARG A 145 -0.27 11.65 1.27
C ARG A 145 -1.17 10.98 2.28
N GLY A 146 -1.89 11.75 3.06
CA GLY A 146 -2.84 11.25 4.03
C GLY A 146 -4.25 11.54 3.56
N PHE A 147 -5.14 10.59 3.80
CA PHE A 147 -6.56 10.89 3.82
C PHE A 147 -6.90 11.28 5.26
N ASP A 148 -7.30 12.52 5.45
CA ASP A 148 -7.93 12.88 6.70
C ASP A 148 -9.34 12.28 6.72
N VAL A 149 -9.44 11.06 7.23
CA VAL A 149 -10.74 10.44 7.53
C VAL A 149 -11.17 10.98 8.89
N THR A 150 -11.30 12.29 8.98
CA THR A 150 -11.96 12.94 10.12
C THR A 150 -13.47 12.76 10.01
N GLN A 151 -13.91 11.53 10.09
CA GLN A 151 -15.28 11.26 10.53
C GLN A 151 -15.20 10.64 11.93
N PRO A 152 -15.46 11.43 12.98
CA PRO A 152 -15.32 10.99 14.36
C PRO A 152 -16.28 9.87 14.78
N GLU A 153 -17.15 9.43 13.89
CA GLU A 153 -18.21 8.46 14.19
C GLU A 153 -17.89 7.01 13.79
N GLN A 154 -16.84 6.77 13.04
CA GLN A 154 -16.42 5.42 12.69
C GLN A 154 -15.27 4.97 13.60
N ARG A 155 -15.55 3.94 14.34
CA ARG A 155 -14.75 3.17 15.30
C ARG A 155 -13.23 3.20 15.05
N GLY A 156 -12.55 4.16 15.65
CA GLY A 156 -11.10 4.29 15.63
C GLY A 156 -10.56 4.82 14.30
N PRO A 157 -9.52 5.65 14.33
CA PRO A 157 -8.97 6.23 13.11
C PRO A 157 -8.34 5.12 12.25
N ILE A 158 -9.02 4.71 11.19
CA ILE A 158 -8.37 4.04 10.07
C ILE A 158 -7.63 5.14 9.33
N GLU A 159 -6.34 5.26 9.57
CA GLU A 159 -5.50 6.19 8.83
C GLU A 159 -5.19 5.58 7.47
N TRP A 160 -5.60 6.25 6.41
CA TRP A 160 -5.29 5.87 5.04
C TRP A 160 -4.07 6.65 4.55
N TRP A 161 -3.08 5.93 4.03
CA TRP A 161 -1.85 6.54 3.51
C TRP A 161 -1.71 6.18 2.04
N LEU A 162 -1.54 7.21 1.23
CA LEU A 162 -1.26 7.05 -0.18
C LEU A 162 0.20 7.40 -0.44
N ILE A 163 0.92 6.45 -1.06
CA ILE A 163 2.25 6.69 -1.59
C ILE A 163 2.13 6.64 -3.10
N GLY A 164 2.45 7.71 -3.77
CA GLY A 164 2.28 7.81 -5.20
C GLY A 164 3.13 8.89 -5.83
N GLN A 165 3.13 8.92 -7.14
CA GLN A 165 3.80 9.96 -7.90
C GLN A 165 3.09 11.30 -7.65
N PRO A 166 3.84 12.40 -7.42
CA PRO A 166 3.23 13.72 -7.30
C PRO A 166 2.49 14.04 -8.59
N LEU A 167 1.28 14.54 -8.45
CA LEU A 167 0.63 15.22 -9.55
C LEU A 167 1.42 16.52 -9.73
N GLU A 168 2.12 16.67 -10.83
CA GLU A 168 2.69 17.96 -11.19
C GLU A 168 1.55 18.98 -11.22
N SER A 169 1.77 20.06 -10.47
CA SER A 169 0.88 21.21 -10.33
C SER A 169 0.71 21.94 -11.66
#